data_5cdae975c3c7214543f440ea37dbd634
#
_entry.id   5cdae975c3c7214543f440ea37dbd634
#
_cell.length_a   1.000
_cell.length_b   1.000
_cell.length_c   1.000
_cell.angle_alpha   90.00
_cell.angle_beta   90.00
_cell.angle_gamma   90.00
#
_symmetry.space_group_name_H-M   'P 1'
#
loop_
_entity.id
_entity.type
_entity.pdbx_description
1 polymer ?
#
loop_
_entity_poly.entity_id
_entity_poly.type
_entity_poly.pdbx_seq_one_letter_code
_entity_poly.pdbx_strand_id
1 'polypeptide(L)'
;MSIFSVVDMDENKVSAVYPLVRTAFPDVSPQQWLDYARMARMRGGLLGLRGPQGTLYGFLTYRIEESLRLGRIFAVDHLLTFELNRAAPGRQALCEAAEALARNRGCKAIELRQGSRGYAVDASAKARGWLNLGHRLEAVVFAKMLVGGVEVDDTTPVLSAAEG
;
A
#
# COMPACT_ATOMS: atom_id res chain seq x y z
N MET A 1 -25.33 3.15 -2.41
CA MET A 1 -24.72 2.48 -3.58
C MET A 1 -23.41 3.17 -3.92
N SER A 2 -22.33 2.44 -3.93
CA SER A 2 -21.06 3.00 -4.40
C SER A 2 -21.12 3.15 -5.92
N ILE A 3 -20.77 4.33 -6.42
CA ILE A 3 -20.63 4.58 -7.87
C ILE A 3 -19.36 3.93 -8.44
N PHE A 4 -18.49 3.41 -7.58
CA PHE A 4 -17.26 2.74 -7.94
C PHE A 4 -17.35 1.24 -7.81
N SER A 5 -16.69 0.52 -8.69
CA SER A 5 -16.45 -0.91 -8.59
C SER A 5 -14.96 -1.20 -8.56
N VAL A 6 -14.56 -2.20 -7.80
CA VAL A 6 -13.17 -2.66 -7.77
C VAL A 6 -13.07 -3.94 -8.60
N VAL A 7 -12.10 -3.96 -9.49
CA VAL A 7 -11.88 -5.07 -10.43
C VAL A 7 -10.45 -5.56 -10.36
N ASP A 8 -10.28 -6.87 -10.50
CA ASP A 8 -8.95 -7.45 -10.70
C ASP A 8 -8.41 -7.03 -12.08
N MET A 9 -7.17 -6.56 -12.11
CA MET A 9 -6.52 -6.10 -13.34
C MET A 9 -5.61 -7.21 -13.86
N ASP A 10 -6.14 -7.99 -14.78
CA ASP A 10 -5.38 -9.01 -15.49
C ASP A 10 -4.35 -8.39 -16.46
N GLU A 11 -3.51 -9.24 -17.05
CA GLU A 11 -2.43 -8.83 -17.94
C GLU A 11 -2.92 -7.97 -19.12
N ASN A 12 -4.13 -8.19 -19.60
CA ASN A 12 -4.70 -7.43 -20.72
C ASN A 12 -5.21 -6.05 -20.31
N LYS A 13 -5.44 -5.83 -19.01
CA LYS A 13 -6.01 -4.58 -18.49
C LYS A 13 -4.98 -3.64 -17.86
N VAL A 14 -3.81 -4.15 -17.47
CA VAL A 14 -2.81 -3.34 -16.75
C VAL A 14 -2.30 -2.16 -17.54
N SER A 15 -2.29 -2.23 -18.87
CA SER A 15 -1.90 -1.12 -19.72
C SER A 15 -2.85 0.07 -19.62
N ALA A 16 -4.15 -0.17 -19.36
CA ALA A 16 -5.14 0.88 -19.18
C ALA A 16 -4.92 1.73 -17.90
N VAL A 17 -4.13 1.24 -16.97
CA VAL A 17 -3.76 1.96 -15.72
C VAL A 17 -2.63 2.96 -15.95
N TYR A 18 -1.86 2.81 -17.01
CA TYR A 18 -0.65 3.61 -17.24
C TYR A 18 -0.88 5.13 -17.21
N PRO A 19 -1.97 5.71 -17.74
CA PRO A 19 -2.22 7.14 -17.64
C PRO A 19 -2.25 7.64 -16.18
N LEU A 20 -2.78 6.84 -15.26
CA LEU A 20 -2.79 7.15 -13.82
C LEU A 20 -1.38 7.04 -13.22
N VAL A 21 -0.64 6.02 -13.61
CA VAL A 21 0.77 5.84 -13.20
C VAL A 21 1.61 7.03 -13.63
N ARG A 22 1.49 7.45 -14.88
CA ARG A 22 2.23 8.59 -15.41
C ARG A 22 1.92 9.89 -14.68
N THR A 23 0.68 10.08 -14.23
CA THR A 23 0.29 11.25 -13.45
C THR A 23 0.99 11.29 -12.09
N ALA A 24 1.10 10.14 -11.43
CA ALA A 24 1.74 10.03 -10.11
C ALA A 24 3.28 9.91 -10.19
N PHE A 25 3.78 9.26 -11.25
CA PHE A 25 5.19 8.96 -11.47
C PHE A 25 5.58 9.32 -12.91
N PRO A 26 5.83 10.62 -13.21
CA PRO A 26 6.06 11.08 -14.59
C PRO A 26 7.26 10.44 -15.30
N ASP A 27 8.24 9.99 -14.52
CA ASP A 27 9.48 9.39 -15.04
C ASP A 27 9.36 7.90 -15.36
N VAL A 28 8.23 7.28 -15.03
CA VAL A 28 7.99 5.86 -15.32
C VAL A 28 7.53 5.69 -16.77
N SER A 29 8.28 4.92 -17.55
CA SER A 29 7.90 4.59 -18.93
C SER A 29 6.79 3.53 -18.97
N PRO A 30 6.06 3.42 -20.12
CA PRO A 30 5.08 2.35 -20.30
C PRO A 30 5.66 0.94 -20.08
N GLN A 31 6.88 0.70 -20.55
CA GLN A 31 7.53 -0.60 -20.41
C GLN A 31 7.88 -0.90 -18.95
N GLN A 32 8.42 0.09 -18.24
CA GLN A 32 8.69 -0.06 -16.79
C GLN A 32 7.42 -0.38 -16.00
N TRP A 33 6.30 0.26 -16.36
CA TRP A 33 5.01 -0.05 -15.75
C TRP A 33 4.57 -1.50 -16.01
N LEU A 34 4.64 -1.96 -17.27
CA LEU A 34 4.24 -3.32 -17.62
C LEU A 34 5.10 -4.37 -16.91
N ASP A 35 6.41 -4.15 -16.84
CA ASP A 35 7.34 -5.04 -16.13
C ASP A 35 7.04 -5.09 -14.64
N TYR A 36 6.79 -3.92 -14.02
CA TYR A 36 6.38 -3.83 -12.64
C TYR A 36 5.04 -4.53 -12.38
N ALA A 37 4.03 -4.28 -13.21
CA ALA A 37 2.70 -4.88 -13.08
C ALA A 37 2.76 -6.42 -13.18
N ARG A 38 3.57 -6.95 -14.09
CA ARG A 38 3.81 -8.39 -14.22
C ARG A 38 4.41 -8.96 -12.93
N MET A 39 5.43 -8.31 -12.39
CA MET A 39 6.06 -8.72 -11.13
C MET A 39 5.07 -8.62 -9.94
N ALA A 40 4.30 -7.55 -9.85
CA ALA A 40 3.29 -7.36 -8.81
C ALA A 40 2.24 -8.49 -8.84
N ARG A 41 1.79 -8.88 -10.03
CA ARG A 41 0.84 -9.99 -10.20
C ARG A 41 1.43 -11.34 -9.78
N MET A 42 2.69 -11.59 -10.00
CA MET A 42 3.37 -12.82 -9.55
C MET A 42 3.44 -12.92 -8.02
N ARG A 43 3.52 -11.81 -7.32
CA ARG A 43 3.65 -11.75 -5.86
C ARG A 43 2.33 -11.53 -5.12
N GLY A 44 1.31 -11.09 -5.81
CA GLY A 44 0.01 -10.77 -5.25
C GLY A 44 -0.98 -10.40 -6.33
N GLY A 45 -1.08 -9.11 -6.67
CA GLY A 45 -2.01 -8.67 -7.71
C GLY A 45 -2.12 -7.16 -7.84
N LEU A 46 -3.08 -6.77 -8.65
CA LEU A 46 -3.38 -5.39 -8.95
C LEU A 46 -4.89 -5.20 -9.08
N LEU A 47 -5.43 -4.28 -8.31
CA LEU A 47 -6.83 -3.90 -8.34
C LEU A 47 -7.01 -2.55 -9.03
N GLY A 48 -8.01 -2.42 -9.86
CA GLY A 48 -8.42 -1.17 -10.49
C GLY A 48 -9.72 -0.64 -9.88
N LEU A 49 -9.78 0.67 -9.69
CA LEU A 49 -11.00 1.37 -9.29
C LEU A 49 -11.70 1.89 -10.54
N ARG A 50 -12.86 1.34 -10.85
CA ARG A 50 -13.66 1.69 -12.00
C ARG A 50 -14.88 2.49 -11.58
N GLY A 51 -15.06 3.65 -12.17
CA GLY A 51 -16.24 4.47 -12.01
C GLY A 51 -17.31 4.18 -13.05
N PRO A 52 -18.34 5.04 -13.12
CA PRO A 52 -19.36 5.00 -14.15
C PRO A 52 -18.70 5.00 -15.54
N GLN A 53 -19.31 4.32 -16.49
CA GLN A 53 -18.81 4.21 -17.88
C GLN A 53 -17.47 3.48 -18.05
N GLY A 54 -16.98 2.79 -17.03
CA GLY A 54 -15.78 1.97 -17.10
C GLY A 54 -14.45 2.73 -16.97
N THR A 55 -14.49 4.04 -16.75
CA THR A 55 -13.28 4.86 -16.56
C THR A 55 -12.55 4.45 -15.28
N LEU A 56 -11.24 4.33 -15.36
CA LEU A 56 -10.39 4.05 -14.20
C LEU A 56 -10.08 5.34 -13.44
N TYR A 57 -10.32 5.32 -12.12
CA TYR A 57 -10.07 6.44 -11.21
C TYR A 57 -8.98 6.16 -10.19
N GLY A 58 -8.46 4.95 -10.18
CA GLY A 58 -7.41 4.58 -9.24
C GLY A 58 -6.96 3.14 -9.42
N PHE A 59 -5.95 2.80 -8.66
CA PHE A 59 -5.46 1.43 -8.61
C PHE A 59 -4.75 1.14 -7.28
N LEU A 60 -4.61 -0.14 -6.99
CA LEU A 60 -3.89 -0.65 -5.84
C LEU A 60 -3.03 -1.83 -6.30
N THR A 61 -1.76 -1.81 -5.93
CA THR A 61 -0.86 -2.96 -6.10
C THR A 61 -0.54 -3.57 -4.75
N TYR A 62 -0.50 -4.90 -4.69
CA TYR A 62 -0.25 -5.60 -3.44
C TYR A 62 0.56 -6.88 -3.65
N ARG A 63 1.18 -7.33 -2.59
CA ARG A 63 1.81 -8.63 -2.47
C ARG A 63 1.39 -9.32 -1.18
N ILE A 64 1.47 -10.63 -1.18
CA ILE A 64 1.27 -11.45 0.03
C ILE A 64 2.66 -11.88 0.51
N GLU A 65 2.96 -11.62 1.77
CA GLU A 65 4.25 -11.95 2.35
C GLU A 65 4.16 -12.34 3.82
N GLU A 66 5.21 -12.91 4.35
CA GLU A 66 5.32 -13.23 5.77
C GLU A 66 6.10 -12.13 6.49
N SER A 67 5.44 -11.53 7.47
CA SER A 67 6.04 -10.57 8.38
C SER A 67 6.48 -11.28 9.66
N LEU A 68 7.71 -11.02 10.10
CA LEU A 68 8.21 -11.59 11.36
C LEU A 68 7.29 -11.26 12.55
N ARG A 69 6.76 -10.05 12.58
CA ARG A 69 5.92 -9.55 13.67
C ARG A 69 4.44 -9.89 13.53
N LEU A 70 3.91 -9.79 12.30
CA LEU A 70 2.48 -9.86 12.05
C LEU A 70 2.02 -11.17 11.40
N GLY A 71 2.97 -12.06 11.02
CA GLY A 71 2.68 -13.28 10.27
C GLY A 71 2.32 -12.96 8.82
N ARG A 72 1.39 -13.70 8.24
CA ARG A 72 0.98 -13.49 6.85
C ARG A 72 0.25 -12.17 6.70
N ILE A 73 0.77 -11.31 5.83
CA ILE A 73 0.25 -9.96 5.61
C ILE A 73 -0.11 -9.73 4.13
N PHE A 74 -1.04 -8.82 3.95
CA PHE A 74 -1.38 -8.22 2.66
C PHE A 74 -0.70 -6.85 2.60
N ALA A 75 0.39 -6.77 1.87
CA ALA A 75 1.19 -5.56 1.77
C ALA A 75 0.79 -4.75 0.54
N VAL A 76 0.22 -3.56 0.77
CA VAL A 76 -0.14 -2.62 -0.29
C VAL A 76 1.05 -1.73 -0.58
N ASP A 77 1.62 -1.86 -1.78
CA ASP A 77 2.77 -1.05 -2.21
C ASP A 77 2.36 0.31 -2.77
N HIS A 78 1.28 0.32 -3.55
CA HIS A 78 0.71 1.55 -4.11
C HIS A 78 -0.80 1.54 -3.96
N LEU A 79 -1.34 2.65 -3.49
CA LEU A 79 -2.77 2.95 -3.52
C LEU A 79 -2.91 4.38 -4.00
N LEU A 80 -3.46 4.55 -5.19
CA LEU A 80 -3.64 5.85 -5.82
C LEU A 80 -5.09 6.01 -6.28
N THR A 81 -5.69 7.15 -5.97
CA THR A 81 -7.01 7.54 -6.45
C THR A 81 -6.99 8.98 -6.93
N PHE A 82 -7.68 9.23 -8.02
CA PHE A 82 -7.81 10.53 -8.66
C PHE A 82 -9.25 11.01 -8.58
N GLU A 83 -9.75 11.16 -7.37
CA GLU A 83 -11.09 11.64 -7.10
C GLU A 83 -11.06 13.01 -6.41
N LEU A 84 -11.99 13.86 -6.79
CA LEU A 84 -12.09 15.23 -6.26
C LEU A 84 -12.89 15.30 -4.95
N ASN A 85 -13.59 14.23 -4.59
CA ASN A 85 -14.41 14.18 -3.40
C ASN A 85 -13.52 13.99 -2.15
N ARG A 86 -13.61 14.92 -1.20
CA ARG A 86 -12.87 14.84 0.08
C ARG A 86 -13.21 13.61 0.92
N ALA A 87 -14.43 13.07 0.80
CA ALA A 87 -14.83 11.83 1.46
C ALA A 87 -14.10 10.59 0.88
N ALA A 88 -13.48 10.73 -0.30
CA ALA A 88 -12.69 9.71 -0.97
C ALA A 88 -13.39 8.32 -1.03
N PRO A 89 -14.62 8.23 -1.57
CA PRO A 89 -15.37 6.97 -1.62
C PRO A 89 -14.67 5.90 -2.46
N GLY A 90 -13.90 6.27 -3.46
CA GLY A 90 -13.12 5.36 -4.27
C GLY A 90 -11.96 4.75 -3.49
N ARG A 91 -11.24 5.55 -2.72
CA ARG A 91 -10.20 5.05 -1.81
C ARG A 91 -10.78 4.09 -0.78
N GLN A 92 -11.94 4.43 -0.21
CA GLN A 92 -12.64 3.54 0.71
C GLN A 92 -12.99 2.21 0.04
N ALA A 93 -13.53 2.24 -1.18
CA ALA A 93 -13.87 1.03 -1.94
C ALA A 93 -12.65 0.13 -2.19
N LEU A 94 -11.50 0.70 -2.56
CA LEU A 94 -10.25 -0.04 -2.71
C LEU A 94 -9.78 -0.67 -1.39
N CYS A 95 -9.86 0.06 -0.28
CA CYS A 95 -9.50 -0.46 1.03
C CYS A 95 -10.41 -1.61 1.47
N GLU A 96 -11.71 -1.49 1.29
CA GLU A 96 -12.69 -2.54 1.61
C GLU A 96 -12.46 -3.80 0.77
N ALA A 97 -12.20 -3.64 -0.54
CA ALA A 97 -11.88 -4.75 -1.42
C ALA A 97 -10.56 -5.45 -1.03
N ALA A 98 -9.55 -4.66 -0.68
CA ALA A 98 -8.27 -5.18 -0.19
C ALA A 98 -8.44 -5.97 1.12
N GLU A 99 -9.24 -5.46 2.06
CA GLU A 99 -9.53 -6.18 3.31
C GLU A 99 -10.25 -7.51 3.08
N ALA A 100 -11.26 -7.51 2.23
CA ALA A 100 -11.99 -8.74 1.88
C ALA A 100 -11.06 -9.77 1.24
N LEU A 101 -10.21 -9.33 0.32
CA LEU A 101 -9.25 -10.19 -0.36
C LEU A 101 -8.17 -10.70 0.59
N ALA A 102 -7.69 -9.85 1.49
CA ALA A 102 -6.70 -10.22 2.49
C ALA A 102 -7.23 -11.30 3.44
N ARG A 103 -8.48 -11.16 3.89
CA ARG A 103 -9.15 -12.18 4.72
C ARG A 103 -9.29 -13.50 3.97
N ASN A 104 -9.71 -13.47 2.71
CA ASN A 104 -9.84 -14.67 1.86
C ASN A 104 -8.49 -15.36 1.62
N ARG A 105 -7.39 -14.62 1.67
CA ARG A 105 -6.02 -15.14 1.53
C ARG A 105 -5.39 -15.56 2.86
N GLY A 106 -6.15 -15.50 3.96
CA GLY A 106 -5.67 -15.88 5.29
C GLY A 106 -4.65 -14.92 5.89
N CYS A 107 -4.64 -13.66 5.44
CA CYS A 107 -3.79 -12.64 6.02
C CYS A 107 -4.32 -12.17 7.37
N LYS A 108 -3.41 -11.91 8.30
CA LYS A 108 -3.71 -11.43 9.66
C LYS A 108 -3.73 -9.91 9.75
N ALA A 109 -3.06 -9.24 8.81
CA ALA A 109 -2.97 -7.79 8.77
C ALA A 109 -2.85 -7.29 7.34
N ILE A 110 -3.19 -6.00 7.14
CA ILE A 110 -2.83 -5.22 5.97
C ILE A 110 -1.78 -4.21 6.37
N GLU A 111 -0.71 -4.12 5.59
CA GLU A 111 0.22 -3.01 5.63
C GLU A 111 0.01 -2.12 4.39
N LEU A 112 -0.06 -0.81 4.63
CA LEU A 112 -0.18 0.20 3.59
C LEU A 112 1.08 1.07 3.59
N ARG A 113 1.82 1.03 2.50
CA ARG A 113 3.00 1.87 2.28
C ARG A 113 2.58 3.18 1.62
N GLN A 114 2.99 4.30 2.23
CA GLN A 114 2.78 5.65 1.70
C GLN A 114 4.11 6.37 1.58
N GLY A 115 4.27 7.19 0.54
CA GLY A 115 5.41 8.09 0.45
C GLY A 115 5.48 9.00 1.67
N SER A 116 6.68 9.34 2.13
CA SER A 116 6.89 10.15 3.35
C SER A 116 6.45 11.60 3.21
N ARG A 117 6.22 12.08 2.00
CA ARG A 117 5.82 13.47 1.74
C ARG A 117 4.50 13.81 2.44
N GLY A 118 4.50 14.87 3.22
CA GLY A 118 3.33 15.32 3.98
C GLY A 118 3.22 14.71 5.38
N TYR A 119 4.10 13.77 5.74
CA TYR A 119 4.24 13.27 7.10
C TYR A 119 5.38 13.98 7.80
N ALA A 120 5.17 14.35 9.08
CA ALA A 120 6.23 14.92 9.89
C ALA A 120 7.34 13.87 10.08
N VAL A 121 8.56 14.24 9.70
CA VAL A 121 9.75 13.45 10.01
C VAL A 121 10.22 13.90 11.39
N ASP A 122 10.17 13.00 12.34
CA ASP A 122 10.74 13.25 13.65
C ASP A 122 12.26 13.45 13.51
N ALA A 123 12.75 14.61 13.97
CA ALA A 123 14.17 14.93 13.99
C ALA A 123 14.93 14.24 15.15
N SER A 124 14.46 13.08 15.59
CA SER A 124 15.06 12.31 16.66
C SER A 124 16.51 11.93 16.35
N ALA A 125 17.28 11.65 17.39
CA ALA A 125 18.64 11.15 17.25
C ALA A 125 18.70 9.87 16.41
N LYS A 126 17.66 9.04 16.48
CA LYS A 126 17.51 7.82 15.70
C LYS A 126 17.41 8.10 14.20
N ALA A 127 16.57 9.06 13.80
CA ALA A 127 16.47 9.48 12.40
C ALA A 127 17.79 10.09 11.89
N ARG A 128 18.43 10.93 12.68
CA ARG A 128 19.75 11.53 12.34
C ARG A 128 20.83 10.47 12.11
N GLY A 129 20.83 9.40 12.89
CA GLY A 129 21.76 8.29 12.69
C GLY A 129 21.66 7.69 11.28
N TRP A 130 20.45 7.46 10.79
CA TRP A 130 20.24 6.97 9.43
C TRP A 130 20.59 8.00 8.35
N LEU A 131 20.22 9.27 8.56
CA LEU A 131 20.55 10.36 7.63
C LEU A 131 22.07 10.52 7.49
N ASN A 132 22.82 10.42 8.59
CA ASN A 132 24.29 10.50 8.59
C ASN A 132 24.95 9.37 7.82
N LEU A 133 24.27 8.20 7.69
CA LEU A 133 24.70 7.07 6.87
C LEU A 133 24.28 7.19 5.40
N GLY A 134 23.70 8.32 5.01
CA GLY A 134 23.24 8.56 3.63
C GLY A 134 21.84 8.05 3.32
N HIS A 135 21.11 7.55 4.31
CA HIS A 135 19.71 7.12 4.12
C HIS A 135 18.76 8.33 4.23
N ARG A 136 17.59 8.20 3.64
CA ARG A 136 16.51 9.17 3.76
C ARG A 136 15.20 8.45 4.06
N LEU A 137 14.26 9.12 4.69
CA LEU A 137 12.93 8.60 4.87
C LEU A 137 12.20 8.62 3.52
N GLU A 138 11.92 7.46 2.98
CA GLU A 138 11.26 7.29 1.68
C GLU A 138 9.76 7.04 1.83
N ALA A 139 9.38 6.28 2.85
CA ALA A 139 7.99 5.87 3.04
C ALA A 139 7.65 5.70 4.53
N VAL A 140 6.37 5.79 4.82
CA VAL A 140 5.75 5.38 6.08
C VAL A 140 4.86 4.18 5.82
N VAL A 141 4.69 3.33 6.82
CA VAL A 141 3.86 2.13 6.74
C VAL A 141 2.80 2.18 7.83
N PHE A 142 1.54 2.04 7.41
CA PHE A 142 0.40 1.87 8.31
C PHE A 142 0.01 0.40 8.33
N ALA A 143 -0.31 -0.14 9.50
CA ALA A 143 -0.76 -1.52 9.65
C ALA A 143 -2.15 -1.56 10.28
N LYS A 144 -3.01 -2.44 9.76
CA LYS A 144 -4.35 -2.72 10.29
C LYS A 144 -4.50 -4.22 10.52
N MET A 145 -4.81 -4.62 11.75
CA MET A 145 -5.12 -6.01 12.07
C MET A 145 -6.52 -6.38 11.56
N LEU A 146 -6.64 -7.57 10.98
CA LEU A 146 -7.88 -8.03 10.33
C LEU A 146 -8.68 -9.02 11.17
N VAL A 147 -8.01 -9.75 12.06
CA VAL A 147 -8.65 -10.77 12.91
C VAL A 147 -8.40 -10.37 14.33
N GLY A 148 -9.39 -10.54 15.22
CA GLY A 148 -9.40 -10.18 16.62
C GLY A 148 -8.00 -10.05 17.20
N GLY A 149 -7.46 -8.84 17.08
CA GLY A 149 -6.07 -8.58 17.31
C GLY A 149 -5.79 -8.87 18.77
N VAL A 150 -4.75 -9.62 19.04
CA VAL A 150 -3.99 -9.36 20.22
C VAL A 150 -3.67 -7.87 20.14
N GLU A 151 -4.30 -7.05 20.99
CA GLU A 151 -3.81 -5.70 21.26
C GLU A 151 -2.32 -5.88 21.50
N VAL A 152 -1.51 -5.39 20.58
CA VAL A 152 -0.09 -5.28 20.84
C VAL A 152 -0.02 -4.18 21.88
N ASP A 153 0.05 -4.60 23.14
CA ASP A 153 0.32 -3.71 24.24
C ASP A 153 1.63 -2.99 23.89
N ASP A 154 1.51 -1.71 23.65
CA ASP A 154 2.62 -0.81 23.28
C ASP A 154 3.58 -0.60 24.49
N THR A 155 3.40 -1.38 25.55
CA THR A 155 4.22 -1.42 26.75
C THR A 155 5.30 -2.49 26.73
N THR A 156 5.78 -2.90 25.55
CA THR A 156 7.02 -3.68 25.52
C THR A 156 8.16 -2.73 25.87
N PRO A 157 8.77 -2.84 27.06
CA PRO A 157 9.88 -1.98 27.42
C PRO A 157 10.99 -2.18 26.39
N VAL A 158 11.44 -1.09 25.81
CA VAL A 158 12.71 -1.06 25.10
C VAL A 158 13.74 -1.67 26.04
N LEU A 159 14.26 -2.83 25.68
CA LEU A 159 15.38 -3.41 26.40
C LEU A 159 16.49 -2.36 26.40
N SER A 160 16.63 -1.70 27.55
CA SER A 160 17.79 -0.90 27.87
C SER A 160 19.00 -1.81 27.67
N ALA A 161 19.86 -1.46 26.71
CA ALA A 161 21.16 -2.09 26.61
C ALA A 161 21.85 -1.89 27.95
N ALA A 162 21.94 -2.97 28.70
CA ALA A 162 22.73 -2.98 29.93
C ALA A 162 24.19 -2.73 29.55
N GLU A 163 24.76 -1.77 30.19
CA GLU A 163 26.17 -1.50 30.21
C GLU A 163 26.96 -2.77 30.60
N GLY A 164 28.00 -3.02 29.84
CA GLY A 164 29.03 -3.98 30.15
C GLY A 164 30.26 -3.60 29.36
#